data_c253e094936de2a466e66fcf7b13e783
#
_entry.id   c253e094936de2a466e66fcf7b13e783
#
_cell.length_a   1.000
_cell.length_b   1.000
_cell.length_c   1.000
_cell.angle_alpha   90.00
_cell.angle_beta   90.00
_cell.angle_gamma   90.00
#
_symmetry.space_group_name_H-M   'P 1'
#
loop_
_entity.id
_entity.type
_entity.pdbx_description
1 polymer ?
#
loop_
_entity_poly.entity_id
_entity_poly.type
_entity_poly.pdbx_seq_one_letter_code
_entity_poly.pdbx_strand_id
1 'polypeptide(L)'
;MMALALAASLWLAPPAHAQETQIINPGSMAVTGFSGTVIPGFEEGLPPGVDPVDETFIDTERATLRVFEVSALGGPPAGQLVNTPLPFEVLASQIGQVFALAYDDGVRDGTPSGVPDLYAGATSLHGIRIVTPDADADGRPERERRGKAGATFMAGQFGEENGGGPGTIWRIDGISGAVTKFADIDTNSGPGIGDVAFDKAHRQFFASDLDTGLIHRIDATGALVDTFDHGVTGRPVRGLAPTADDGAVMDIQGAAFDSEDPGTWGYTQDERRVWGTAVHGGRVYYAVGDGAEIWSVGIARDGKFSGDPRWELTVAADKDLPVTDIAFDNKGFMYLAQRGEIENRFDYSQFADSGDGEVIRYWRESPDDPATESIWVPVPQEYAVGFPEGNRQSAGGIDLQYGYDAQGFINPNACTDTIVKTGDKLRDNPALAEQLAAGGPLAVHGVQITSTSLVKPANVPPFGSWFVDFDGFYEDPEVEGHVGDVEIWRPCEGRAGYYEQIPYPGDYPTPLWPPDFPPPGNIPPCLDVEAVEYFCTPAGLEADLYVRDVAGIGGDSVKADSRTPGVGISPLQQSKPAGAPFTIGVTGHFPGDTVNVGLCFYKQSDADKGGYYPCCKVVVPLATPQVSCEP
;
A
#
# COMPACT_ATOMS: atom_id res chain seq x y z
N MET A 1 -32.61 66.76 37.57
CA MET A 1 -31.56 65.77 37.71
C MET A 1 -32.10 64.45 37.18
N MET A 2 -31.72 64.08 35.96
CA MET A 2 -32.19 62.91 35.27
C MET A 2 -31.03 61.89 35.32
N ALA A 3 -31.28 60.73 35.96
CA ALA A 3 -30.30 59.68 36.08
C ALA A 3 -30.42 58.78 34.84
N LEU A 4 -29.36 58.64 34.02
CA LEU A 4 -29.22 57.70 32.96
C LEU A 4 -28.78 56.34 33.56
N ALA A 5 -29.59 55.29 33.39
CA ALA A 5 -29.19 53.92 33.67
C ALA A 5 -28.54 53.33 32.42
N LEU A 6 -27.25 53.00 32.47
CA LEU A 6 -26.55 52.17 31.47
C LEU A 6 -26.90 50.69 31.71
N ALA A 7 -27.58 50.06 30.78
CA ALA A 7 -27.75 48.61 30.74
C ALA A 7 -26.53 47.98 30.03
N ALA A 8 -25.67 47.30 30.77
CA ALA A 8 -24.58 46.48 30.21
C ALA A 8 -25.16 45.12 29.78
N SER A 9 -25.27 44.89 28.48
CA SER A 9 -25.57 43.58 27.92
C SER A 9 -24.33 42.69 28.00
N LEU A 10 -24.36 41.70 28.89
CA LEU A 10 -23.38 40.60 28.90
C LEU A 10 -23.66 39.71 27.68
N TRP A 11 -22.79 39.76 26.71
CA TRP A 11 -22.70 38.73 25.68
C TRP A 11 -22.05 37.49 26.30
N LEU A 12 -22.86 36.45 26.58
CA LEU A 12 -22.36 35.11 26.86
C LEU A 12 -21.78 34.59 25.55
N ALA A 13 -20.46 34.45 25.44
CA ALA A 13 -19.80 33.71 24.39
C ALA A 13 -20.32 32.24 24.44
N PRO A 14 -20.67 31.63 23.30
CA PRO A 14 -21.00 30.21 23.29
C PRO A 14 -19.80 29.44 23.86
N PRO A 15 -20.05 28.31 24.57
CA PRO A 15 -18.96 27.48 25.04
C PRO A 15 -18.12 27.07 23.81
N ALA A 16 -16.82 27.29 23.89
CA ALA A 16 -15.89 26.73 22.95
C ALA A 16 -16.07 25.21 23.07
N HIS A 17 -16.65 24.57 22.04
CA HIS A 17 -16.56 23.14 21.92
C HIS A 17 -15.06 22.84 21.89
N ALA A 18 -14.59 22.07 22.86
CA ALA A 18 -13.29 21.45 22.75
C ALA A 18 -13.34 20.68 21.43
N GLN A 19 -12.53 21.06 20.47
CA GLN A 19 -12.36 20.33 19.24
C GLN A 19 -11.78 19.00 19.70
N GLU A 20 -12.56 17.90 19.56
CA GLU A 20 -12.03 16.56 19.78
C GLU A 20 -10.79 16.45 18.87
N THR A 21 -9.65 16.19 19.47
CA THR A 21 -8.41 16.01 18.72
C THR A 21 -8.57 14.71 17.94
N GLN A 22 -8.86 14.82 16.64
CA GLN A 22 -8.90 13.65 15.75
C GLN A 22 -7.55 12.94 15.81
N ILE A 23 -7.59 11.62 15.80
CA ILE A 23 -6.37 10.80 15.90
C ILE A 23 -5.67 10.60 14.55
N ILE A 24 -6.39 10.78 13.44
CA ILE A 24 -5.88 10.63 12.09
C ILE A 24 -5.92 11.98 11.37
N ASN A 25 -4.77 12.42 10.89
CA ASN A 25 -4.58 13.64 10.10
C ASN A 25 -4.02 13.29 8.72
N PRO A 26 -4.15 14.16 7.70
CA PRO A 26 -3.48 13.96 6.43
C PRO A 26 -1.96 13.74 6.60
N GLY A 27 -1.47 12.59 6.13
CA GLY A 27 -0.09 12.15 6.31
C GLY A 27 0.15 11.31 7.57
N SER A 28 -0.86 11.06 8.40
CA SER A 28 -0.73 10.08 9.49
C SER A 28 -0.42 8.70 8.94
N MET A 29 0.51 8.01 9.60
CA MET A 29 1.02 6.70 9.27
C MET A 29 0.55 5.69 10.32
N ALA A 30 -0.28 4.73 9.95
CA ALA A 30 -0.63 3.60 10.78
C ALA A 30 0.35 2.45 10.50
N VAL A 31 0.84 1.79 11.56
CA VAL A 31 1.76 0.65 11.45
C VAL A 31 1.30 -0.43 12.40
N THR A 32 1.31 -1.69 11.94
CA THR A 32 1.05 -2.86 12.77
C THR A 32 2.34 -3.56 13.17
N GLY A 33 2.24 -4.40 14.19
CA GLY A 33 3.35 -5.21 14.65
C GLY A 33 2.97 -6.06 15.85
N PHE A 34 3.88 -6.92 16.26
CA PHE A 34 3.72 -7.73 17.45
C PHE A 34 3.78 -6.86 18.71
N SER A 35 2.89 -7.11 19.67
CA SER A 35 2.77 -6.30 20.89
C SER A 35 3.92 -6.48 21.88
N GLY A 36 4.69 -7.56 21.76
CA GLY A 36 5.74 -7.91 22.72
C GLY A 36 5.31 -8.99 23.69
N THR A 37 6.18 -9.27 24.65
CA THR A 37 6.01 -10.35 25.62
C THR A 37 6.10 -9.88 27.07
N VAL A 38 5.50 -10.64 27.99
CA VAL A 38 5.53 -10.40 29.42
C VAL A 38 5.61 -11.73 30.20
N ILE A 39 6.25 -11.70 31.36
CA ILE A 39 6.18 -12.78 32.36
C ILE A 39 5.30 -12.27 33.50
N PRO A 40 4.02 -12.64 33.55
CA PRO A 40 3.08 -12.08 34.51
C PRO A 40 3.44 -12.42 35.94
N GLY A 41 3.43 -11.45 36.87
CA GLY A 41 3.58 -11.66 38.30
C GLY A 41 5.00 -11.93 38.79
N PHE A 42 6.03 -11.82 37.94
CA PHE A 42 7.42 -12.08 38.32
C PHE A 42 8.32 -10.85 38.31
N GLU A 43 7.96 -9.81 39.02
CA GLU A 43 8.79 -8.60 39.15
C GLU A 43 10.15 -8.90 39.81
N GLU A 44 10.26 -9.97 40.63
CA GLU A 44 11.47 -10.39 41.38
C GLU A 44 12.24 -11.55 40.70
N GLY A 45 11.77 -12.02 39.53
CA GLY A 45 12.34 -13.16 38.81
C GLY A 45 11.65 -14.50 39.11
N LEU A 46 11.87 -15.46 38.20
CA LEU A 46 11.24 -16.79 38.28
C LEU A 46 11.80 -17.67 39.38
N PRO A 47 11.00 -18.59 39.93
CA PRO A 47 11.50 -19.62 40.87
C PRO A 47 12.62 -20.45 40.25
N PRO A 48 13.58 -20.94 41.04
CA PRO A 48 14.66 -21.79 40.54
C PRO A 48 14.12 -23.06 39.88
N GLY A 49 14.51 -23.29 38.62
CA GLY A 49 14.14 -24.48 37.85
C GLY A 49 12.92 -24.33 36.95
N VAL A 50 12.28 -23.17 36.93
CA VAL A 50 11.25 -22.80 35.95
C VAL A 50 11.93 -22.28 34.72
N ASP A 51 11.49 -22.75 33.55
CA ASP A 51 11.97 -22.23 32.24
C ASP A 51 11.27 -20.90 31.95
N PRO A 52 12.00 -19.79 31.77
CA PRO A 52 11.39 -18.51 31.43
C PRO A 52 10.53 -18.54 30.16
N VAL A 53 10.87 -19.39 29.20
CA VAL A 53 10.12 -19.52 27.97
C VAL A 53 8.69 -20.00 28.19
N ASP A 54 8.52 -20.98 29.12
CA ASP A 54 7.20 -21.52 29.44
C ASP A 54 6.31 -20.50 30.18
N GLU A 55 6.90 -19.49 30.80
CA GLU A 55 6.23 -18.44 31.54
C GLU A 55 6.09 -17.10 30.77
N THR A 56 6.49 -17.07 29.51
CA THR A 56 6.43 -15.88 28.68
C THR A 56 5.14 -15.87 27.85
N PHE A 57 4.32 -14.86 28.02
CA PHE A 57 3.03 -14.68 27.34
C PHE A 57 3.04 -13.46 26.45
N ILE A 58 2.06 -13.35 25.54
CA ILE A 58 1.80 -12.13 24.77
C ILE A 58 1.51 -10.99 25.76
N ASP A 59 2.14 -9.84 25.58
CA ASP A 59 1.84 -8.64 26.36
C ASP A 59 0.58 -7.97 25.82
N THR A 60 -0.54 -8.18 26.51
CA THR A 60 -1.85 -7.66 26.12
C THR A 60 -2.01 -6.15 26.39
N GLU A 61 -1.13 -5.57 27.23
CA GLU A 61 -1.15 -4.15 27.59
C GLU A 61 -0.28 -3.28 26.65
N ARG A 62 0.41 -3.90 25.68
CA ARG A 62 1.17 -3.19 24.66
C ARG A 62 0.43 -3.15 23.33
N ALA A 63 0.85 -2.20 22.50
CA ALA A 63 0.18 -1.91 21.24
C ALA A 63 0.60 -2.88 20.13
N THR A 64 -0.38 -3.32 19.33
CA THR A 64 -0.22 -4.02 18.06
C THR A 64 -0.45 -3.13 16.86
N LEU A 65 -1.01 -1.95 17.06
CA LEU A 65 -1.22 -0.93 16.04
C LEU A 65 -0.86 0.43 16.61
N ARG A 66 -0.09 1.21 15.85
CA ARG A 66 0.36 2.54 16.21
C ARG A 66 0.10 3.53 15.08
N VAL A 67 -0.36 4.73 15.42
CA VAL A 67 -0.53 5.84 14.46
C VAL A 67 0.52 6.91 14.76
N PHE A 68 1.41 7.12 13.82
CA PHE A 68 2.50 8.09 13.90
C PHE A 68 2.15 9.37 13.14
N GLU A 69 2.55 10.51 13.68
CA GLU A 69 2.48 11.79 13.00
C GLU A 69 3.82 12.07 12.29
N VAL A 70 3.84 11.86 10.99
CA VAL A 70 5.06 11.99 10.16
C VAL A 70 5.02 13.21 9.22
N SER A 71 4.19 14.20 9.49
CA SER A 71 4.13 15.44 8.69
C SER A 71 5.42 16.28 8.76
N ALA A 72 6.29 16.00 9.75
CA ALA A 72 7.57 16.69 9.94
C ALA A 72 8.65 15.70 10.39
N LEU A 73 9.61 15.39 9.52
CA LEU A 73 10.70 14.44 9.76
C LEU A 73 12.03 15.11 10.17
N GLY A 74 12.06 16.44 10.32
CA GLY A 74 13.20 17.15 10.88
C GLY A 74 14.44 17.22 9.99
N GLY A 75 14.33 17.83 8.82
CA GLY A 75 15.43 18.07 7.89
C GLY A 75 15.51 17.03 6.76
N PRO A 76 16.53 17.12 5.90
CA PRO A 76 16.69 16.19 4.78
C PRO A 76 17.03 14.78 5.27
N PRO A 77 16.74 13.74 4.45
CA PRO A 77 17.10 12.37 4.79
C PRO A 77 18.62 12.18 4.80
N ALA A 78 19.10 11.55 5.86
CA ALA A 78 20.54 11.25 6.05
C ALA A 78 20.78 9.90 6.75
N GLY A 79 19.83 8.96 6.63
CA GLY A 79 19.88 7.68 7.31
C GLY A 79 19.59 7.76 8.80
N GLN A 80 19.02 8.87 9.29
CA GLN A 80 18.74 9.09 10.70
C GLN A 80 17.44 8.43 11.18
N LEU A 81 17.44 8.05 12.44
CA LEU A 81 16.23 7.73 13.19
C LEU A 81 15.50 9.04 13.53
N VAL A 82 14.20 9.05 13.35
CA VAL A 82 13.32 10.17 13.67
C VAL A 82 12.34 9.76 14.76
N ASN A 83 12.32 10.51 15.85
CA ASN A 83 11.31 10.37 16.89
C ASN A 83 10.09 11.20 16.49
N THR A 84 9.06 10.55 16.01
CA THR A 84 7.81 11.18 15.61
C THR A 84 6.79 11.15 16.76
N PRO A 85 5.86 12.11 16.84
CA PRO A 85 4.76 11.99 17.77
C PRO A 85 3.93 10.74 17.51
N LEU A 86 3.48 10.11 18.60
CA LEU A 86 2.63 8.92 18.59
C LEU A 86 1.28 9.30 19.23
N PRO A 87 0.34 9.86 18.46
CA PRO A 87 -0.93 10.35 19.00
C PRO A 87 -1.88 9.24 19.44
N PHE A 88 -1.73 8.02 18.91
CA PHE A 88 -2.68 6.94 19.17
C PHE A 88 -2.06 5.55 19.04
N GLU A 89 -2.53 4.65 19.91
CA GLU A 89 -2.17 3.24 19.95
C GLU A 89 -3.40 2.38 20.21
N VAL A 90 -3.40 1.14 19.68
CA VAL A 90 -4.41 0.12 19.97
C VAL A 90 -3.70 -1.10 20.56
N LEU A 91 -4.17 -1.57 21.71
CA LEU A 91 -3.53 -2.62 22.49
C LEU A 91 -3.92 -4.01 21.98
N ALA A 92 -3.06 -5.00 22.24
CA ALA A 92 -3.35 -6.40 21.94
C ALA A 92 -4.58 -6.93 22.70
N SER A 93 -4.86 -6.43 23.91
CA SER A 93 -6.11 -6.72 24.64
C SER A 93 -7.36 -6.29 23.86
N GLN A 94 -7.26 -5.31 22.95
CA GLN A 94 -8.40 -4.77 22.21
C GLN A 94 -8.64 -5.52 20.89
N ILE A 95 -7.58 -5.79 20.11
CA ILE A 95 -7.69 -6.31 18.76
C ILE A 95 -6.86 -7.57 18.49
N GLY A 96 -6.05 -8.03 19.43
CA GLY A 96 -5.11 -9.12 19.22
C GLY A 96 -3.93 -8.73 18.34
N GLN A 97 -3.28 -9.72 17.72
CA GLN A 97 -2.23 -9.51 16.74
C GLN A 97 -2.86 -9.26 15.36
N VAL A 98 -2.46 -8.19 14.71
CA VAL A 98 -2.98 -7.76 13.40
C VAL A 98 -1.83 -7.47 12.45
N PHE A 99 -2.06 -7.70 11.15
CA PHE A 99 -1.11 -7.35 10.10
C PHE A 99 -1.76 -6.36 9.13
N ALA A 100 -2.73 -6.81 8.36
CA ALA A 100 -3.39 -6.05 7.30
C ALA A 100 -4.03 -4.75 7.79
N LEU A 101 -3.86 -3.69 7.03
CA LEU A 101 -4.45 -2.38 7.29
C LEU A 101 -5.20 -1.85 6.07
N ALA A 102 -6.21 -1.03 6.31
CA ALA A 102 -6.82 -0.19 5.29
C ALA A 102 -7.45 1.06 5.90
N TYR A 103 -7.38 2.19 5.21
CA TYR A 103 -8.21 3.35 5.49
C TYR A 103 -9.44 3.37 4.59
N ASP A 104 -10.59 3.82 5.11
CA ASP A 104 -11.72 4.17 4.25
C ASP A 104 -11.59 5.59 3.67
N ASP A 105 -12.64 6.09 3.01
CA ASP A 105 -12.64 7.41 2.36
C ASP A 105 -13.05 8.57 3.29
N GLY A 106 -13.26 8.32 4.57
CA GLY A 106 -13.73 9.33 5.53
C GLY A 106 -15.14 9.82 5.28
N VAL A 107 -16.00 9.03 4.64
CA VAL A 107 -17.42 9.35 4.45
C VAL A 107 -18.26 8.62 5.48
N ARG A 108 -18.96 9.35 6.37
CA ARG A 108 -19.82 8.82 7.42
C ARG A 108 -21.28 9.18 7.09
N ASP A 109 -22.16 8.19 7.07
CA ASP A 109 -23.61 8.37 6.74
C ASP A 109 -23.83 9.17 5.44
N GLY A 110 -22.97 8.93 4.42
CA GLY A 110 -23.01 9.64 3.14
C GLY A 110 -22.51 11.09 3.20
N THR A 111 -21.92 11.52 4.31
CA THR A 111 -21.35 12.86 4.47
C THR A 111 -19.83 12.76 4.65
N PRO A 112 -19.02 13.44 3.82
CA PRO A 112 -17.57 13.50 4.01
C PRO A 112 -17.22 14.10 5.37
N SER A 113 -16.58 13.32 6.25
CA SER A 113 -16.04 13.79 7.52
C SER A 113 -14.66 14.41 7.38
N GLY A 114 -13.93 14.01 6.32
CA GLY A 114 -12.53 14.34 6.10
C GLY A 114 -11.56 13.56 6.99
N VAL A 115 -12.08 12.65 7.83
CA VAL A 115 -11.29 11.78 8.71
C VAL A 115 -11.73 10.34 8.43
N PRO A 116 -10.82 9.46 7.96
CA PRO A 116 -11.14 8.07 7.69
C PRO A 116 -11.30 7.26 8.98
N ASP A 117 -11.91 6.10 8.86
CA ASP A 117 -11.73 5.04 9.84
C ASP A 117 -10.59 4.11 9.38
N LEU A 118 -9.93 3.47 10.33
CA LEU A 118 -8.87 2.50 10.08
C LEU A 118 -9.41 1.09 10.32
N TYR A 119 -9.03 0.16 9.46
CA TYR A 119 -9.42 -1.24 9.54
C TYR A 119 -8.18 -2.11 9.68
N ALA A 120 -8.25 -3.13 10.56
CA ALA A 120 -7.12 -4.01 10.84
C ALA A 120 -7.58 -5.47 10.88
N GLY A 121 -6.87 -6.34 10.16
CA GLY A 121 -7.15 -7.77 10.04
C GLY A 121 -6.38 -8.62 11.04
N ALA A 122 -7.06 -9.51 11.74
CA ALA A 122 -6.44 -10.51 12.61
C ALA A 122 -5.56 -11.47 11.80
N THR A 123 -4.42 -11.89 12.35
CA THR A 123 -3.41 -12.67 11.60
C THR A 123 -2.66 -13.68 12.44
N SER A 124 -2.09 -14.69 11.77
CA SER A 124 -1.08 -15.60 12.31
C SER A 124 0.36 -15.21 11.91
N LEU A 125 0.57 -14.13 11.17
CA LEU A 125 1.90 -13.74 10.66
C LEU A 125 2.92 -13.37 11.75
N HIS A 126 2.45 -13.08 12.97
CA HIS A 126 3.29 -12.95 14.17
C HIS A 126 3.28 -14.24 15.01
N GLY A 127 3.02 -15.37 14.36
CA GLY A 127 2.98 -16.70 14.97
C GLY A 127 1.66 -17.01 15.68
N ILE A 128 1.54 -18.27 16.06
CA ILE A 128 0.39 -18.79 16.83
C ILE A 128 0.86 -19.23 18.20
N ARG A 129 0.14 -18.80 19.22
CA ARG A 129 0.36 -19.17 20.61
C ARG A 129 -0.89 -19.83 21.17
N ILE A 130 -0.71 -21.00 21.79
CA ILE A 130 -1.79 -21.75 22.42
C ILE A 130 -1.47 -22.05 23.88
N VAL A 131 -2.54 -22.16 24.67
CA VAL A 131 -2.48 -22.45 26.08
C VAL A 131 -3.50 -23.51 26.47
N THR A 132 -3.22 -24.26 27.55
CA THR A 132 -4.21 -25.11 28.22
C THR A 132 -4.52 -24.56 29.62
N PRO A 133 -5.65 -24.97 30.23
CA PRO A 133 -5.98 -24.52 31.58
C PRO A 133 -4.87 -24.81 32.59
N ASP A 134 -4.72 -23.92 33.57
CA ASP A 134 -3.80 -24.00 34.70
C ASP A 134 -3.87 -25.38 35.35
N ALA A 135 -2.79 -26.17 35.23
CA ALA A 135 -2.71 -27.54 35.72
C ALA A 135 -1.94 -27.65 37.03
N ASP A 136 -1.06 -26.72 37.34
CA ASP A 136 -0.24 -26.70 38.54
C ASP A 136 -0.78 -25.78 39.65
N ALA A 137 -1.85 -25.04 39.34
CA ALA A 137 -2.55 -24.12 40.23
C ALA A 137 -1.71 -22.90 40.66
N ASP A 138 -0.85 -22.43 39.79
CA ASP A 138 -0.08 -21.19 39.99
C ASP A 138 -0.86 -19.91 39.58
N GLY A 139 -2.04 -20.08 38.99
CA GLY A 139 -2.95 -19.01 38.60
C GLY A 139 -2.79 -18.58 37.13
N ARG A 140 -2.03 -19.30 36.33
CA ARG A 140 -1.78 -19.03 34.91
C ARG A 140 -2.10 -20.25 34.04
N PRO A 141 -2.42 -20.08 32.77
CA PRO A 141 -2.55 -21.19 31.84
C PRO A 141 -1.17 -21.74 31.46
N GLU A 142 -1.14 -23.02 31.11
CA GLU A 142 0.09 -23.66 30.61
C GLU A 142 0.32 -23.29 29.13
N ARG A 143 1.51 -22.86 28.78
CA ARG A 143 1.90 -22.70 27.37
C ARG A 143 2.10 -24.07 26.72
N GLU A 144 1.58 -24.21 25.52
CA GLU A 144 1.70 -25.45 24.77
C GLU A 144 2.35 -25.15 23.38
N ARG A 145 3.36 -25.95 23.06
CA ARG A 145 3.94 -25.93 21.72
C ARG A 145 3.12 -26.77 20.74
N ARG A 146 2.63 -27.93 21.20
CA ARG A 146 1.87 -28.88 20.40
C ARG A 146 0.41 -28.88 20.75
N GLY A 147 -0.41 -29.20 19.74
CA GLY A 147 -1.85 -29.33 19.93
C GLY A 147 -2.18 -30.30 21.06
N LYS A 148 -3.11 -29.92 21.90
CA LYS A 148 -3.50 -30.66 23.10
C LYS A 148 -4.98 -30.47 23.39
N ALA A 149 -5.65 -31.53 23.83
CA ALA A 149 -7.06 -31.46 24.18
C ALA A 149 -7.32 -30.34 25.22
N GLY A 150 -8.27 -29.46 24.92
CA GLY A 150 -8.58 -28.30 25.74
C GLY A 150 -7.71 -27.06 25.45
N ALA A 151 -6.81 -27.11 24.48
CA ALA A 151 -6.05 -25.94 24.07
C ALA A 151 -6.98 -24.84 23.48
N THR A 152 -6.63 -23.61 23.81
CA THR A 152 -7.24 -22.37 23.28
C THR A 152 -6.14 -21.45 22.78
N PHE A 153 -6.46 -20.49 21.96
CA PHE A 153 -5.51 -19.42 21.62
C PHE A 153 -5.15 -18.63 22.89
N MET A 154 -3.89 -18.20 22.95
CA MET A 154 -3.40 -17.38 24.07
C MET A 154 -4.10 -16.03 24.06
N ALA A 155 -4.40 -15.47 25.23
CA ALA A 155 -4.95 -14.12 25.34
C ALA A 155 -4.08 -13.10 24.57
N GLY A 156 -4.71 -12.22 23.82
CA GLY A 156 -4.02 -11.27 22.95
C GLY A 156 -3.59 -11.82 21.59
N GLN A 157 -3.97 -13.06 21.23
CA GLN A 157 -3.71 -13.59 19.88
C GLN A 157 -4.64 -12.96 18.83
N PHE A 158 -5.96 -12.92 19.07
CA PHE A 158 -6.97 -12.44 18.12
C PHE A 158 -8.00 -11.45 18.73
N GLY A 159 -7.74 -10.91 19.91
CA GLY A 159 -8.68 -10.01 20.59
C GLY A 159 -9.91 -10.71 21.17
N GLU A 160 -9.74 -11.89 21.70
CA GLU A 160 -10.79 -12.80 22.18
C GLU A 160 -11.67 -12.16 23.25
N GLU A 161 -11.13 -11.26 24.08
CA GLU A 161 -11.87 -10.53 25.12
C GLU A 161 -12.96 -9.63 24.53
N ASN A 162 -12.78 -9.15 23.30
CA ASN A 162 -13.76 -8.37 22.55
C ASN A 162 -14.55 -9.22 21.53
N GLY A 163 -14.48 -10.54 21.65
CA GLY A 163 -15.14 -11.50 20.77
C GLY A 163 -14.47 -11.62 19.41
N GLY A 164 -13.17 -11.32 19.32
CA GLY A 164 -12.35 -11.55 18.14
C GLY A 164 -11.99 -13.01 17.94
N GLY A 165 -11.60 -13.34 16.72
CA GLY A 165 -11.12 -14.63 16.26
C GLY A 165 -10.22 -14.47 15.05
N PRO A 166 -9.72 -15.58 14.46
CA PRO A 166 -8.76 -15.52 13.34
C PRO A 166 -9.27 -14.77 12.10
N GLY A 167 -10.58 -14.80 11.84
CA GLY A 167 -11.20 -14.10 10.71
C GLY A 167 -11.72 -12.71 11.01
N THR A 168 -11.36 -12.12 12.15
CA THR A 168 -11.91 -10.82 12.56
C THR A 168 -11.20 -9.66 11.87
N ILE A 169 -11.99 -8.72 11.35
CA ILE A 169 -11.54 -7.41 10.90
C ILE A 169 -12.10 -6.37 11.86
N TRP A 170 -11.21 -5.59 12.46
CA TRP A 170 -11.52 -4.53 13.40
C TRP A 170 -11.70 -3.20 12.68
N ARG A 171 -12.57 -2.33 13.20
CA ARG A 171 -12.70 -0.92 12.81
C ARG A 171 -12.31 -0.04 13.97
N ILE A 172 -11.44 0.91 13.71
CA ILE A 172 -10.98 1.95 14.62
C ILE A 172 -11.51 3.29 14.12
N ASP A 173 -12.37 3.94 14.91
CA ASP A 173 -12.93 5.24 14.57
C ASP A 173 -11.83 6.31 14.54
N GLY A 174 -11.60 6.95 13.39
CA GLY A 174 -10.50 7.88 13.18
C GLY A 174 -10.60 9.20 13.94
N ILE A 175 -11.74 9.49 14.58
CA ILE A 175 -11.93 10.67 15.42
C ILE A 175 -11.73 10.32 16.88
N SER A 176 -12.44 9.30 17.37
CA SER A 176 -12.50 8.95 18.80
C SER A 176 -11.52 7.87 19.22
N GLY A 177 -10.98 7.08 18.27
CA GLY A 177 -10.19 5.89 18.56
C GLY A 177 -10.99 4.69 19.06
N ALA A 178 -12.32 4.75 19.01
CA ALA A 178 -13.16 3.65 19.46
C ALA A 178 -12.97 2.40 18.58
N VAL A 179 -12.67 1.26 19.20
CA VAL A 179 -12.48 -0.02 18.53
C VAL A 179 -13.79 -0.81 18.52
N THR A 180 -14.14 -1.34 17.35
CA THR A 180 -15.33 -2.21 17.18
C THR A 180 -15.02 -3.33 16.20
N LYS A 181 -15.64 -4.50 16.36
CA LYS A 181 -15.60 -5.56 15.35
C LYS A 181 -16.40 -5.11 14.13
N PHE A 182 -15.75 -5.09 12.96
CA PHE A 182 -16.37 -4.70 11.70
C PHE A 182 -16.92 -5.88 10.93
N ALA A 183 -16.10 -6.91 10.71
CA ALA A 183 -16.48 -8.12 10.00
C ALA A 183 -15.88 -9.35 10.67
N ASP A 184 -16.41 -10.51 10.36
CA ASP A 184 -15.91 -11.79 10.86
C ASP A 184 -16.04 -12.86 9.77
N ILE A 185 -14.93 -13.47 9.38
CA ILE A 185 -14.90 -14.63 8.49
C ILE A 185 -14.97 -15.87 9.38
N ASP A 186 -16.18 -16.23 9.79
CA ASP A 186 -16.46 -17.29 10.76
C ASP A 186 -15.83 -18.66 10.40
N THR A 187 -15.49 -18.86 9.14
CA THR A 187 -14.89 -20.10 8.64
C THR A 187 -13.38 -20.16 8.83
N ASN A 188 -12.72 -19.04 9.13
CA ASN A 188 -11.28 -19.03 9.34
C ASN A 188 -10.92 -19.75 10.65
N SER A 189 -10.12 -20.81 10.55
CA SER A 189 -9.79 -21.70 11.66
C SER A 189 -8.58 -21.25 12.48
N GLY A 190 -7.74 -20.36 11.93
CA GLY A 190 -6.50 -19.95 12.59
C GLY A 190 -5.53 -19.15 11.75
N PRO A 191 -5.39 -19.41 10.43
CA PRO A 191 -4.42 -18.70 9.57
C PRO A 191 -4.59 -17.18 9.57
N GLY A 192 -5.84 -16.71 9.65
CA GLY A 192 -6.13 -15.29 9.71
C GLY A 192 -6.29 -14.63 8.35
N ILE A 193 -6.28 -13.31 8.38
CA ILE A 193 -6.44 -12.43 7.22
C ILE A 193 -5.06 -12.12 6.63
N GLY A 194 -4.92 -12.26 5.33
CA GLY A 194 -3.69 -11.90 4.62
C GLY A 194 -3.57 -10.39 4.46
N ASP A 195 -4.62 -9.78 3.86
CA ASP A 195 -4.66 -8.35 3.62
C ASP A 195 -6.10 -7.83 3.44
N VAL A 196 -6.27 -6.50 3.54
CA VAL A 196 -7.57 -5.81 3.41
C VAL A 196 -7.41 -4.59 2.53
N ALA A 197 -8.19 -4.50 1.45
CA ALA A 197 -8.19 -3.36 0.54
C ALA A 197 -9.56 -2.66 0.48
N PHE A 198 -9.57 -1.32 0.48
CA PHE A 198 -10.78 -0.52 0.37
C PHE A 198 -11.10 -0.12 -1.07
N ASP A 199 -12.31 -0.41 -1.52
CA ASP A 199 -12.86 0.09 -2.78
C ASP A 199 -13.69 1.36 -2.54
N LYS A 200 -13.08 2.48 -2.81
CA LYS A 200 -13.69 3.80 -2.66
C LYS A 200 -14.92 3.99 -3.55
N ALA A 201 -14.92 3.41 -4.76
CA ALA A 201 -15.99 3.61 -5.73
C ALA A 201 -17.32 3.01 -5.26
N HIS A 202 -17.28 1.88 -4.56
CA HIS A 202 -18.47 1.18 -4.05
C HIS A 202 -18.57 1.20 -2.52
N ARG A 203 -17.57 1.78 -1.83
CA ARG A 203 -17.47 1.82 -0.38
C ARG A 203 -17.61 0.44 0.24
N GLN A 204 -16.74 -0.45 -0.17
CA GLN A 204 -16.67 -1.84 0.25
C GLN A 204 -15.22 -2.25 0.46
N PHE A 205 -15.00 -3.41 1.04
CA PHE A 205 -13.68 -3.95 1.29
C PHE A 205 -13.51 -5.30 0.60
N PHE A 206 -12.25 -5.61 0.28
CA PHE A 206 -11.83 -6.93 -0.14
C PHE A 206 -10.80 -7.45 0.85
N ALA A 207 -11.00 -8.66 1.37
CA ALA A 207 -10.09 -9.27 2.34
C ALA A 207 -9.65 -10.64 1.84
N SER A 208 -8.35 -10.91 1.85
CA SER A 208 -7.82 -12.24 1.55
C SER A 208 -7.84 -13.11 2.80
N ASP A 209 -8.34 -14.33 2.65
CA ASP A 209 -8.46 -15.33 3.70
C ASP A 209 -7.39 -16.41 3.49
N LEU A 210 -6.43 -16.50 4.41
CA LEU A 210 -5.31 -17.44 4.31
C LEU A 210 -5.71 -18.89 4.57
N ASP A 211 -6.87 -19.12 5.20
CA ASP A 211 -7.40 -20.46 5.46
C ASP A 211 -7.97 -21.09 4.20
N THR A 212 -8.83 -20.37 3.50
CA THR A 212 -9.54 -20.90 2.32
C THR A 212 -8.96 -20.43 0.99
N GLY A 213 -8.12 -19.40 0.98
CA GLY A 213 -7.60 -18.76 -0.23
C GLY A 213 -8.63 -17.96 -1.00
N LEU A 214 -9.77 -17.64 -0.38
CA LEU A 214 -10.81 -16.80 -0.96
C LEU A 214 -10.47 -15.32 -0.78
N ILE A 215 -10.95 -14.49 -1.70
CA ILE A 215 -11.06 -13.06 -1.50
C ILE A 215 -12.54 -12.76 -1.16
N HIS A 216 -12.78 -12.30 0.05
CA HIS A 216 -14.11 -11.92 0.51
C HIS A 216 -14.42 -10.47 0.16
N ARG A 217 -15.61 -10.22 -0.39
CA ARG A 217 -16.16 -8.89 -0.56
C ARG A 217 -17.04 -8.56 0.65
N ILE A 218 -16.74 -7.46 1.31
CA ILE A 218 -17.38 -7.02 2.54
C ILE A 218 -17.99 -5.65 2.28
N ASP A 219 -19.28 -5.49 2.53
CA ASP A 219 -19.95 -4.20 2.35
C ASP A 219 -19.62 -3.20 3.46
N ALA A 220 -20.04 -1.93 3.30
CA ALA A 220 -19.80 -0.87 4.27
C ALA A 220 -20.39 -1.13 5.68
N THR A 221 -21.22 -2.14 5.85
CA THR A 221 -21.78 -2.54 7.15
C THR A 221 -21.02 -3.68 7.81
N GLY A 222 -20.00 -4.24 7.13
CA GLY A 222 -19.24 -5.40 7.61
C GLY A 222 -19.84 -6.76 7.20
N ALA A 223 -20.88 -6.77 6.36
CA ALA A 223 -21.46 -8.03 5.90
C ALA A 223 -20.64 -8.64 4.75
N LEU A 224 -20.32 -9.93 4.85
CA LEU A 224 -19.77 -10.70 3.76
C LEU A 224 -20.84 -10.93 2.70
N VAL A 225 -20.64 -10.40 1.49
CA VAL A 225 -21.69 -10.35 0.45
C VAL A 225 -21.33 -11.08 -0.84
N ASP A 226 -20.05 -11.41 -1.06
CA ASP A 226 -19.58 -12.13 -2.24
C ASP A 226 -18.18 -12.70 -1.98
N THR A 227 -17.74 -13.66 -2.82
CA THR A 227 -16.39 -14.24 -2.75
C THR A 227 -15.82 -14.47 -4.14
N PHE A 228 -14.51 -14.40 -4.27
CA PHE A 228 -13.77 -14.80 -5.44
C PHE A 228 -12.77 -15.90 -5.07
N ASP A 229 -12.77 -17.00 -5.85
CA ASP A 229 -11.87 -18.15 -5.68
C ASP A 229 -10.84 -18.16 -6.82
N HIS A 230 -9.60 -17.78 -6.51
CA HIS A 230 -8.50 -17.83 -7.47
C HIS A 230 -8.23 -19.27 -7.92
N GLY A 231 -8.21 -20.22 -6.99
CA GLY A 231 -7.86 -21.61 -7.26
C GLY A 231 -8.76 -22.26 -8.31
N VAL A 232 -10.06 -21.97 -8.27
CA VAL A 232 -11.05 -22.57 -9.17
C VAL A 232 -11.33 -21.69 -10.39
N THR A 233 -11.36 -20.36 -10.22
CA THR A 233 -11.76 -19.41 -11.26
C THR A 233 -10.57 -18.73 -11.95
N GLY A 234 -9.52 -18.40 -11.20
CA GLY A 234 -8.35 -17.66 -11.71
C GLY A 234 -7.41 -18.57 -12.53
N ARG A 235 -6.90 -19.62 -11.92
CA ARG A 235 -5.92 -20.54 -12.53
C ARG A 235 -6.27 -21.03 -13.94
N PRO A 236 -7.53 -21.42 -14.23
CA PRO A 236 -7.91 -21.90 -15.57
C PRO A 236 -7.73 -20.88 -16.70
N VAL A 237 -7.76 -19.58 -16.42
CA VAL A 237 -7.55 -18.52 -17.42
C VAL A 237 -6.16 -18.64 -18.05
N ARG A 238 -5.17 -19.10 -17.29
CA ARG A 238 -3.80 -19.32 -17.74
C ARG A 238 -3.55 -20.77 -18.22
N GLY A 239 -4.60 -21.59 -18.31
CA GLY A 239 -4.52 -23.00 -18.69
C GLY A 239 -3.98 -23.92 -17.59
N LEU A 240 -3.90 -23.44 -16.35
CA LEU A 240 -3.53 -24.23 -15.18
C LEU A 240 -4.72 -25.06 -14.69
N ALA A 241 -4.44 -26.20 -14.07
CA ALA A 241 -5.51 -26.99 -13.46
C ALA A 241 -6.15 -26.23 -12.29
N PRO A 242 -7.48 -26.28 -12.14
CA PRO A 242 -8.12 -25.72 -10.96
C PRO A 242 -7.67 -26.44 -9.69
N THR A 243 -7.43 -25.71 -8.63
CA THR A 243 -7.11 -26.21 -7.29
C THR A 243 -8.25 -25.83 -6.36
N ALA A 244 -9.06 -26.81 -5.97
CA ALA A 244 -10.13 -26.60 -5.00
C ALA A 244 -9.56 -26.53 -3.58
N ASP A 245 -10.29 -25.91 -2.68
CA ASP A 245 -9.99 -25.95 -1.25
C ASP A 245 -9.99 -27.40 -0.75
N ASP A 246 -8.94 -27.80 -0.04
CA ASP A 246 -8.80 -29.14 0.52
C ASP A 246 -9.48 -29.30 1.90
N GLY A 247 -9.95 -28.17 2.46
CA GLY A 247 -10.61 -28.12 3.77
C GLY A 247 -9.64 -28.34 4.92
N ALA A 248 -8.34 -28.04 4.74
CA ALA A 248 -7.40 -27.98 5.84
C ALA A 248 -7.88 -26.99 6.92
N VAL A 249 -7.65 -27.30 8.17
CA VAL A 249 -8.04 -26.45 9.31
C VAL A 249 -6.92 -26.44 10.35
N MET A 250 -6.78 -25.34 11.06
CA MET A 250 -5.89 -25.25 12.21
C MET A 250 -6.52 -25.95 13.41
N ASP A 251 -6.17 -27.22 13.64
CA ASP A 251 -6.66 -28.00 14.79
C ASP A 251 -5.70 -27.90 15.99
N ILE A 252 -5.78 -26.82 16.73
CA ILE A 252 -4.93 -26.57 17.92
C ILE A 252 -5.14 -27.58 19.06
N GLN A 253 -6.20 -28.40 18.99
CA GLN A 253 -6.43 -29.48 19.95
C GLN A 253 -5.92 -30.84 19.44
N GLY A 254 -5.59 -30.94 18.18
CA GLY A 254 -5.07 -32.14 17.54
C GLY A 254 -3.57 -32.31 17.74
N ALA A 255 -3.12 -33.53 18.03
CA ALA A 255 -1.69 -33.82 18.28
C ALA A 255 -0.77 -33.56 17.07
N ALA A 256 -1.32 -33.33 15.89
CA ALA A 256 -0.56 -32.97 14.68
C ALA A 256 -0.13 -31.51 14.65
N PHE A 257 -0.84 -30.62 15.34
CA PHE A 257 -0.51 -29.20 15.39
C PHE A 257 0.82 -28.96 16.12
N ASP A 258 1.66 -28.12 15.55
CA ASP A 258 2.89 -27.59 16.14
C ASP A 258 2.96 -26.09 15.89
N SER A 259 3.04 -25.30 16.96
CA SER A 259 3.12 -23.83 16.86
C SER A 259 4.41 -23.33 16.21
N GLU A 260 5.43 -24.16 16.04
CA GLU A 260 6.66 -23.83 15.32
C GLU A 260 6.69 -24.39 13.88
N ASP A 261 5.62 -25.04 13.43
CA ASP A 261 5.53 -25.60 12.07
C ASP A 261 4.30 -25.03 11.34
N PRO A 262 4.48 -23.94 10.55
CA PRO A 262 3.40 -23.33 9.79
C PRO A 262 2.68 -24.32 8.85
N GLY A 263 3.32 -25.40 8.42
CA GLY A 263 2.71 -26.45 7.63
C GLY A 263 1.58 -27.21 8.36
N THR A 264 1.42 -27.00 9.67
CA THR A 264 0.37 -27.59 10.50
C THR A 264 -0.76 -26.62 10.85
N TRP A 265 -0.70 -25.37 10.35
CA TRP A 265 -1.63 -24.31 10.76
C TRP A 265 -2.90 -24.23 9.92
N GLY A 266 -3.09 -25.13 8.97
CA GLY A 266 -4.31 -25.14 8.17
C GLY A 266 -4.33 -24.07 7.06
N TYR A 267 -3.19 -23.50 6.68
CA TYR A 267 -3.12 -22.69 5.47
C TYR A 267 -3.61 -23.48 4.27
N THR A 268 -4.40 -22.87 3.42
CA THR A 268 -4.74 -23.46 2.12
C THR A 268 -3.49 -23.65 1.24
N GLN A 269 -3.60 -24.45 0.19
CA GLN A 269 -2.49 -24.73 -0.74
C GLN A 269 -1.94 -23.44 -1.37
N ASP A 270 -0.61 -23.39 -1.60
CA ASP A 270 0.09 -22.22 -2.15
C ASP A 270 -0.50 -21.74 -3.48
N GLU A 271 -0.91 -22.69 -4.34
CA GLU A 271 -1.51 -22.40 -5.65
C GLU A 271 -2.80 -21.59 -5.58
N ARG A 272 -3.47 -21.55 -4.46
CA ARG A 272 -4.69 -20.77 -4.27
C ARG A 272 -4.62 -19.74 -3.16
N ARG A 273 -3.58 -19.80 -2.32
CA ARG A 273 -3.40 -18.86 -1.21
C ARG A 273 -3.21 -17.45 -1.72
N VAL A 274 -4.04 -16.52 -1.27
CA VAL A 274 -3.95 -15.11 -1.60
C VAL A 274 -3.38 -14.35 -0.41
N TRP A 275 -2.31 -13.59 -0.66
CA TRP A 275 -1.64 -12.74 0.31
C TRP A 275 -2.11 -11.28 0.19
N GLY A 276 -1.25 -10.39 -0.32
CA GLY A 276 -1.55 -8.98 -0.50
C GLY A 276 -2.66 -8.72 -1.50
N THR A 277 -3.45 -7.68 -1.24
CA THR A 277 -4.56 -7.22 -2.10
C THR A 277 -4.53 -5.70 -2.27
N ALA A 278 -4.97 -5.20 -3.41
CA ALA A 278 -5.14 -3.77 -3.63
C ALA A 278 -6.28 -3.49 -4.60
N VAL A 279 -6.95 -2.36 -4.44
CA VAL A 279 -7.96 -1.91 -5.41
C VAL A 279 -7.37 -0.80 -6.28
N HIS A 280 -7.29 -1.05 -7.58
CA HIS A 280 -6.81 -0.06 -8.53
C HIS A 280 -7.53 -0.19 -9.89
N GLY A 281 -7.89 0.93 -10.51
CA GLY A 281 -8.46 0.94 -11.85
C GLY A 281 -9.73 0.10 -12.05
N GLY A 282 -10.58 -0.04 -11.01
CA GLY A 282 -11.79 -0.86 -11.06
C GLY A 282 -11.52 -2.37 -11.02
N ARG A 283 -10.36 -2.78 -10.50
CA ARG A 283 -9.96 -4.17 -10.32
C ARG A 283 -9.41 -4.39 -8.92
N VAL A 284 -9.57 -5.60 -8.41
CA VAL A 284 -8.85 -6.10 -7.24
C VAL A 284 -7.59 -6.80 -7.76
N TYR A 285 -6.43 -6.25 -7.45
CA TYR A 285 -5.14 -6.92 -7.65
C TYR A 285 -4.84 -7.77 -6.42
N TYR A 286 -4.20 -8.90 -6.62
CA TYR A 286 -3.87 -9.80 -5.52
C TYR A 286 -2.63 -10.65 -5.84
N ALA A 287 -1.90 -11.01 -4.79
CA ALA A 287 -0.72 -11.86 -4.88
C ALA A 287 -1.06 -13.29 -4.50
N VAL A 288 -0.56 -14.25 -5.28
CA VAL A 288 -0.76 -15.68 -5.05
C VAL A 288 0.55 -16.30 -4.55
N GLY A 289 0.46 -17.26 -3.64
CA GLY A 289 1.61 -17.89 -3.00
C GLY A 289 2.46 -18.78 -3.91
N ASP A 290 1.87 -19.36 -4.95
CA ASP A 290 2.58 -20.21 -5.91
C ASP A 290 3.36 -19.34 -6.91
N GLY A 291 4.68 -19.25 -6.75
CA GLY A 291 5.56 -18.53 -7.67
C GLY A 291 5.46 -17.00 -7.58
N ALA A 292 5.01 -16.44 -6.47
CA ALA A 292 4.84 -15.00 -6.27
C ALA A 292 4.23 -14.31 -7.50
N GLU A 293 3.06 -14.76 -7.91
CA GLU A 293 2.35 -14.22 -9.06
C GLU A 293 1.38 -13.11 -8.67
N ILE A 294 1.31 -12.06 -9.48
CA ILE A 294 0.29 -11.00 -9.35
C ILE A 294 -0.81 -11.25 -10.36
N TRP A 295 -2.01 -11.24 -9.87
CA TRP A 295 -3.25 -11.40 -10.60
C TRP A 295 -4.21 -10.25 -10.34
N SER A 296 -5.26 -10.14 -11.14
CA SER A 296 -6.35 -9.20 -10.88
C SER A 296 -7.70 -9.77 -11.30
N VAL A 297 -8.77 -9.27 -10.68
CA VAL A 297 -10.16 -9.54 -11.08
C VAL A 297 -10.93 -8.23 -11.11
N GLY A 298 -11.76 -8.02 -12.13
CA GLY A 298 -12.53 -6.80 -12.28
C GLY A 298 -13.63 -6.64 -11.25
N ILE A 299 -13.96 -5.39 -10.95
CA ILE A 299 -15.10 -4.99 -10.13
C ILE A 299 -16.20 -4.48 -11.07
N ALA A 300 -17.37 -5.09 -11.05
CA ALA A 300 -18.52 -4.67 -11.86
C ALA A 300 -19.17 -3.40 -11.29
N ARG A 301 -20.06 -2.77 -12.07
CA ARG A 301 -20.78 -1.54 -11.65
C ARG A 301 -21.61 -1.68 -10.38
N ASP A 302 -22.03 -2.89 -10.04
CA ASP A 302 -22.76 -3.20 -8.80
C ASP A 302 -21.83 -3.59 -7.64
N GLY A 303 -20.52 -3.42 -7.82
CA GLY A 303 -19.49 -3.71 -6.84
C GLY A 303 -19.09 -5.19 -6.74
N LYS A 304 -19.73 -6.09 -7.49
CA LYS A 304 -19.39 -7.52 -7.48
C LYS A 304 -18.15 -7.83 -8.30
N PHE A 305 -17.58 -9.00 -8.05
CA PHE A 305 -16.55 -9.52 -8.94
C PHE A 305 -17.12 -9.72 -10.36
N SER A 306 -16.41 -9.22 -11.38
CA SER A 306 -16.88 -9.30 -12.78
C SER A 306 -16.64 -10.67 -13.43
N GLY A 307 -15.87 -11.55 -12.75
CA GLY A 307 -15.59 -12.89 -13.24
C GLY A 307 -14.59 -12.96 -14.41
N ASP A 308 -13.75 -11.92 -14.57
CA ASP A 308 -12.69 -11.80 -15.59
C ASP A 308 -11.29 -11.78 -14.95
N PRO A 309 -10.84 -12.85 -14.28
CA PRO A 309 -9.51 -12.87 -13.69
C PRO A 309 -8.43 -12.78 -14.76
N ARG A 310 -7.33 -12.10 -14.43
CA ARG A 310 -6.18 -11.90 -15.31
C ARG A 310 -4.89 -12.19 -14.55
N TRP A 311 -3.98 -12.87 -15.21
CA TRP A 311 -2.60 -12.89 -14.77
C TRP A 311 -1.91 -11.58 -15.21
N GLU A 312 -1.31 -10.89 -14.26
CA GLU A 312 -0.63 -9.63 -14.52
C GLU A 312 0.87 -9.85 -14.78
N LEU A 313 1.55 -10.53 -13.86
CA LEU A 313 2.97 -10.87 -13.99
C LEU A 313 3.40 -11.94 -12.98
N THR A 314 4.55 -12.57 -13.24
CA THR A 314 5.33 -13.28 -12.23
C THR A 314 6.38 -12.32 -11.68
N VAL A 315 6.49 -12.24 -10.37
CA VAL A 315 7.41 -11.34 -9.68
C VAL A 315 8.86 -11.77 -9.94
N ALA A 316 9.66 -10.89 -10.52
CA ALA A 316 11.07 -11.15 -10.80
C ALA A 316 11.93 -10.71 -9.59
N ALA A 317 11.78 -11.42 -8.48
CA ALA A 317 12.58 -11.27 -7.26
C ALA A 317 13.65 -12.37 -7.19
N ASP A 318 14.66 -12.18 -6.33
CA ASP A 318 15.71 -13.19 -6.13
C ASP A 318 15.21 -14.41 -5.36
N LYS A 319 14.20 -14.21 -4.51
CA LYS A 319 13.55 -15.25 -3.72
C LYS A 319 12.06 -15.29 -4.04
N ASP A 320 11.54 -16.48 -4.04
CA ASP A 320 10.10 -16.76 -4.19
C ASP A 320 9.43 -16.64 -2.80
N LEU A 321 9.23 -15.40 -2.35
CA LEU A 321 8.65 -15.06 -1.07
C LEU A 321 7.25 -14.48 -1.24
N PRO A 322 6.36 -14.61 -0.24
CA PRO A 322 5.03 -14.01 -0.29
C PRO A 322 5.08 -12.49 -0.52
N VAL A 323 4.30 -12.01 -1.47
CA VAL A 323 4.00 -10.58 -1.60
C VAL A 323 2.79 -10.29 -0.72
N THR A 324 3.05 -9.66 0.42
CA THR A 324 2.04 -9.45 1.46
C THR A 324 1.33 -8.11 1.35
N ASP A 325 1.84 -7.19 0.50
CA ASP A 325 1.22 -5.90 0.28
C ASP A 325 1.49 -5.37 -1.13
N ILE A 326 0.51 -4.63 -1.68
CA ILE A 326 0.50 -4.07 -3.04
C ILE A 326 0.00 -2.63 -2.98
N ALA A 327 0.81 -1.68 -3.45
CA ALA A 327 0.42 -0.29 -3.56
C ALA A 327 0.50 0.23 -5.01
N PHE A 328 -0.27 1.27 -5.33
CA PHE A 328 -0.25 1.91 -6.64
C PHE A 328 -0.04 3.42 -6.50
N ASP A 329 0.74 4.00 -7.40
CA ASP A 329 0.81 5.44 -7.51
C ASP A 329 -0.04 5.97 -8.67
N ASN A 330 -0.13 7.29 -8.75
CA ASN A 330 -0.79 7.98 -9.87
C ASN A 330 0.10 8.13 -11.11
N LYS A 331 1.28 7.49 -11.14
CA LYS A 331 2.26 7.54 -12.22
C LYS A 331 2.31 6.23 -13.02
N GLY A 332 1.48 5.25 -12.67
CA GLY A 332 1.39 3.96 -13.33
C GLY A 332 2.36 2.91 -12.80
N PHE A 333 2.89 3.09 -11.60
CA PHE A 333 3.68 2.08 -10.92
C PHE A 333 2.82 1.26 -9.97
N MET A 334 3.06 -0.04 -9.97
CA MET A 334 2.65 -1.00 -8.95
C MET A 334 3.86 -1.30 -8.07
N TYR A 335 3.71 -1.18 -6.79
CA TYR A 335 4.72 -1.47 -5.77
C TYR A 335 4.34 -2.74 -5.06
N LEU A 336 5.31 -3.60 -4.80
CA LEU A 336 5.14 -4.90 -4.19
C LEU A 336 6.11 -5.03 -3.02
N ALA A 337 5.64 -5.47 -1.86
CA ALA A 337 6.48 -5.81 -0.73
C ALA A 337 6.43 -7.30 -0.43
N GLN A 338 7.60 -7.92 -0.37
CA GLN A 338 7.74 -9.29 0.09
C GLN A 338 8.01 -9.31 1.59
N ARG A 339 7.47 -10.33 2.26
CA ARG A 339 7.81 -10.72 3.63
C ARG A 339 8.59 -12.02 3.58
N GLY A 340 9.52 -12.20 4.52
CA GLY A 340 10.24 -13.46 4.68
C GLY A 340 9.31 -14.63 5.05
N GLU A 341 9.81 -15.84 4.89
CA GLU A 341 9.10 -17.06 5.30
C GLU A 341 8.70 -17.01 6.78
N ILE A 342 7.54 -17.56 7.10
CA ILE A 342 7.05 -17.62 8.48
C ILE A 342 7.86 -18.66 9.26
N GLU A 343 8.52 -18.23 10.34
CA GLU A 343 9.35 -19.08 11.18
C GLU A 343 8.70 -19.44 12.52
N ASN A 344 8.13 -18.52 13.20
CA ASN A 344 7.50 -18.66 14.50
C ASN A 344 8.24 -19.52 15.54
N ARG A 345 9.23 -18.96 16.20
CA ARG A 345 9.89 -19.63 17.33
C ARG A 345 9.03 -19.60 18.60
N PHE A 346 8.99 -20.71 19.32
CA PHE A 346 8.23 -20.83 20.57
C PHE A 346 8.70 -19.84 21.65
N ASP A 347 9.97 -19.46 21.61
CA ASP A 347 10.58 -18.47 22.51
C ASP A 347 10.39 -17.02 22.08
N TYR A 348 9.60 -16.76 21.02
CA TYR A 348 9.35 -15.44 20.42
C TYR A 348 10.57 -14.75 19.78
N SER A 349 11.70 -15.45 19.62
CA SER A 349 12.89 -14.84 19.04
C SER A 349 12.77 -14.53 17.55
N GLN A 350 11.83 -15.18 16.84
CA GLN A 350 11.66 -15.01 15.40
C GLN A 350 10.24 -15.34 14.95
N PHE A 351 9.64 -14.49 14.11
CA PHE A 351 8.33 -14.70 13.47
C PHE A 351 8.44 -14.92 11.97
N ALA A 352 9.46 -14.36 11.34
CA ALA A 352 9.74 -14.54 9.92
C ALA A 352 11.24 -14.43 9.68
N ASP A 353 11.73 -15.02 8.60
CA ASP A 353 13.10 -14.79 8.15
C ASP A 353 13.30 -13.32 7.75
N SER A 354 14.47 -12.75 8.04
CA SER A 354 14.84 -11.41 7.63
C SER A 354 15.98 -11.43 6.60
N GLY A 355 16.13 -10.32 5.85
CA GLY A 355 17.25 -10.11 4.95
C GLY A 355 17.05 -10.53 3.48
N ASP A 356 15.95 -11.19 3.17
CA ASP A 356 15.61 -11.66 1.81
C ASP A 356 14.40 -10.95 1.19
N GLY A 357 13.52 -10.32 1.99
CA GLY A 357 12.32 -9.62 1.51
C GLY A 357 12.65 -8.38 0.70
N GLU A 358 12.17 -8.32 -0.53
CA GLU A 358 12.38 -7.22 -1.45
C GLU A 358 11.18 -6.26 -1.47
N VAL A 359 11.45 -4.98 -1.76
CA VAL A 359 10.44 -4.02 -2.20
C VAL A 359 10.77 -3.61 -3.62
N ILE A 360 9.87 -3.91 -4.54
CA ILE A 360 10.08 -3.74 -5.96
C ILE A 360 8.91 -3.00 -6.59
N ARG A 361 9.14 -2.33 -7.71
CA ARG A 361 8.06 -1.72 -8.47
C ARG A 361 8.11 -2.10 -9.94
N TYR A 362 6.93 -2.23 -10.52
CA TYR A 362 6.72 -2.43 -11.94
C TYR A 362 6.05 -1.21 -12.56
N TRP A 363 6.51 -0.79 -13.73
CA TRP A 363 5.84 0.25 -14.49
C TRP A 363 4.88 -0.37 -15.50
N ARG A 364 3.70 0.20 -15.61
CA ARG A 364 2.68 -0.21 -16.56
C ARG A 364 2.95 0.45 -17.91
N GLU A 365 3.26 -0.36 -18.91
CA GLU A 365 3.59 0.12 -20.26
C GLU A 365 2.34 0.56 -21.02
N SER A 366 1.24 -0.14 -20.82
CA SER A 366 -0.04 0.19 -21.45
C SER A 366 -1.17 0.15 -20.43
N PRO A 367 -2.19 1.04 -20.57
CA PRO A 367 -3.36 0.98 -19.70
C PRO A 367 -4.14 -0.31 -19.95
N ASP A 368 -4.93 -0.72 -18.97
CA ASP A 368 -5.86 -1.81 -19.14
C ASP A 368 -6.86 -1.47 -20.24
N ASP A 369 -6.98 -2.41 -21.17
CA ASP A 369 -8.09 -2.51 -22.07
C ASP A 369 -8.99 -3.64 -21.54
N PRO A 370 -10.32 -3.45 -21.46
CA PRO A 370 -11.23 -4.52 -21.06
C PRO A 370 -11.10 -5.80 -21.87
N ALA A 371 -10.59 -5.71 -23.09
CA ALA A 371 -10.38 -6.84 -23.99
C ALA A 371 -8.99 -7.46 -23.92
N THR A 372 -8.02 -6.81 -23.29
CA THR A 372 -6.62 -7.26 -23.23
C THR A 372 -6.06 -7.17 -21.80
N GLU A 373 -5.03 -7.96 -21.52
CA GLU A 373 -4.29 -7.90 -20.27
C GLU A 373 -3.46 -6.62 -20.16
N SER A 374 -3.17 -6.18 -18.95
CA SER A 374 -2.22 -5.10 -18.70
C SER A 374 -0.82 -5.49 -19.19
N ILE A 375 -0.08 -4.51 -19.70
CA ILE A 375 1.29 -4.73 -20.11
C ILE A 375 2.22 -4.05 -19.11
N TRP A 376 2.99 -4.85 -18.39
CA TRP A 376 3.98 -4.42 -17.41
C TRP A 376 5.38 -4.53 -18.01
N VAL A 377 6.24 -3.55 -17.71
CA VAL A 377 7.67 -3.65 -18.05
C VAL A 377 8.26 -4.84 -17.28
N PRO A 378 8.88 -5.82 -17.96
CA PRO A 378 9.23 -7.10 -17.33
C PRO A 378 10.39 -7.02 -16.33
N VAL A 379 11.15 -5.93 -16.31
CA VAL A 379 12.28 -5.72 -15.40
C VAL A 379 11.85 -4.73 -14.33
N PRO A 380 11.71 -5.18 -13.07
CA PRO A 380 11.33 -4.29 -11.97
C PRO A 380 12.49 -3.38 -11.58
N GLN A 381 12.14 -2.35 -10.81
CA GLN A 381 13.10 -1.54 -10.09
C GLN A 381 12.99 -1.86 -8.60
N GLU A 382 14.12 -2.18 -7.97
CA GLU A 382 14.19 -2.57 -6.57
C GLU A 382 14.54 -1.37 -5.69
N TYR A 383 13.97 -1.32 -4.48
CA TYR A 383 14.32 -0.36 -3.44
C TYR A 383 15.29 -0.98 -2.43
N ALA A 384 16.23 -0.18 -1.93
CA ALA A 384 17.01 -0.57 -0.77
C ALA A 384 16.13 -0.48 0.49
N VAL A 385 16.00 -1.59 1.22
CA VAL A 385 15.34 -1.66 2.52
C VAL A 385 16.39 -2.00 3.57
N GLY A 386 16.65 -1.06 4.48
CA GLY A 386 17.63 -1.19 5.52
C GLY A 386 19.10 -1.11 5.05
N PHE A 387 19.99 -0.98 6.02
CA PHE A 387 21.45 -0.96 5.83
C PHE A 387 22.14 -2.32 5.86
N PRO A 388 21.57 -3.42 6.41
CA PRO A 388 22.19 -4.73 6.33
C PRO A 388 22.58 -5.12 4.90
N GLU A 389 23.52 -6.04 4.76
CA GLU A 389 23.99 -6.49 3.45
C GLU A 389 22.84 -7.00 2.58
N GLY A 390 22.85 -6.64 1.29
CA GLY A 390 21.73 -6.94 0.39
C GLY A 390 20.64 -5.86 0.38
N ASN A 391 20.45 -5.13 1.46
CA ASN A 391 19.39 -4.10 1.60
C ASN A 391 17.97 -4.65 1.30
N ARG A 392 17.64 -5.81 1.87
CA ARG A 392 16.41 -6.57 1.66
C ARG A 392 15.72 -6.93 2.98
N GLN A 393 15.59 -5.94 3.85
CA GLN A 393 15.01 -6.11 5.20
C GLN A 393 13.50 -5.87 5.23
N SER A 394 12.78 -6.11 4.13
CA SER A 394 11.33 -5.88 4.08
C SER A 394 10.59 -6.81 5.03
N ALA A 395 9.70 -6.25 5.83
CA ALA A 395 8.74 -6.97 6.67
C ALA A 395 7.35 -7.11 6.02
N GLY A 396 7.21 -6.68 4.76
CA GLY A 396 6.05 -6.96 3.93
C GLY A 396 4.99 -5.88 3.86
N GLY A 397 5.15 -4.74 4.53
CA GLY A 397 4.22 -3.60 4.45
C GLY A 397 4.80 -2.45 3.62
N ILE A 398 3.99 -1.84 2.77
CA ILE A 398 4.34 -0.65 1.99
C ILE A 398 3.14 0.26 1.81
N ASP A 399 3.36 1.55 1.80
CA ASP A 399 2.43 2.51 1.22
C ASP A 399 3.16 3.74 0.69
N LEU A 400 2.45 4.60 0.02
CA LEU A 400 2.97 5.85 -0.52
C LEU A 400 2.64 7.01 0.42
N GLN A 401 3.49 8.01 0.45
CA GLN A 401 3.35 9.20 1.27
C GLN A 401 3.52 10.45 0.40
N TYR A 402 3.07 11.59 0.88
CA TYR A 402 3.42 12.88 0.32
C TYR A 402 4.95 13.03 0.15
N GLY A 403 5.39 13.79 -0.83
CA GLY A 403 6.77 14.23 -0.87
C GLY A 403 7.11 15.13 0.31
N TYR A 404 8.40 15.23 0.63
CA TYR A 404 8.91 16.11 1.69
C TYR A 404 9.77 17.21 1.09
N ASP A 405 9.73 18.39 1.70
CA ASP A 405 10.64 19.49 1.38
C ASP A 405 12.03 19.30 2.01
N ALA A 406 12.96 20.23 1.73
CA ALA A 406 14.32 20.17 2.26
C ALA A 406 14.40 20.32 3.80
N GLN A 407 13.33 20.74 4.45
CA GLN A 407 13.21 20.87 5.90
C GLN A 407 12.55 19.63 6.52
N GLY A 408 12.08 18.68 5.69
CA GLY A 408 11.41 17.46 6.13
C GLY A 408 9.93 17.64 6.45
N PHE A 409 9.27 18.68 5.92
CA PHE A 409 7.81 18.85 6.03
C PHE A 409 7.11 18.25 4.80
N ILE A 410 5.94 17.65 5.00
CA ILE A 410 5.16 17.13 3.87
C ILE A 410 4.78 18.26 2.90
N ASN A 411 4.87 17.95 1.63
CA ASN A 411 4.39 18.80 0.55
C ASN A 411 3.05 18.25 0.01
N PRO A 412 1.91 18.87 0.35
CA PRO A 412 0.59 18.35 -0.02
C PRO A 412 0.31 18.39 -1.54
N ASN A 413 1.20 18.98 -2.33
CA ASN A 413 1.10 18.97 -3.79
C ASN A 413 1.87 17.81 -4.45
N ALA A 414 2.64 17.04 -3.66
CA ALA A 414 3.42 15.88 -4.10
C ALA A 414 2.83 14.62 -3.45
N CYS A 415 1.74 14.10 -4.02
CA CYS A 415 0.87 13.12 -3.38
C CYS A 415 1.50 11.74 -3.17
N THR A 416 2.39 11.30 -4.08
CA THR A 416 2.96 9.94 -4.08
C THR A 416 4.46 9.96 -4.37
N ASP A 417 5.18 10.96 -3.84
CA ASP A 417 6.60 11.12 -4.14
C ASP A 417 7.52 10.40 -3.13
N THR A 418 6.95 9.82 -2.09
CA THR A 418 7.67 9.06 -1.08
C THR A 418 7.05 7.68 -0.92
N ILE A 419 7.87 6.66 -0.75
CA ILE A 419 7.47 5.30 -0.39
C ILE A 419 7.86 5.05 1.06
N VAL A 420 6.94 4.44 1.79
CA VAL A 420 7.09 4.00 3.17
C VAL A 420 7.15 2.47 3.15
N LYS A 421 8.09 1.88 3.88
CA LYS A 421 8.36 0.44 3.86
C LYS A 421 8.63 -0.03 5.27
N THR A 422 8.00 -1.12 5.68
CA THR A 422 8.31 -1.76 6.97
C THR A 422 9.52 -2.68 6.85
N GLY A 423 10.24 -2.87 7.96
CA GLY A 423 11.39 -3.76 7.97
C GLY A 423 12.06 -3.91 9.33
N ASP A 424 12.91 -4.94 9.39
CA ASP A 424 13.65 -5.29 10.58
C ASP A 424 15.12 -4.87 10.50
N LYS A 425 15.74 -4.59 11.66
CA LYS A 425 17.17 -4.26 11.77
C LYS A 425 17.63 -3.18 10.77
N LEU A 426 16.74 -2.23 10.47
CA LEU A 426 16.86 -1.31 9.33
C LEU A 426 18.16 -0.49 9.31
N ARG A 427 18.77 -0.20 10.46
CA ARG A 427 20.01 0.58 10.56
C ARG A 427 21.22 -0.24 11.01
N ASP A 428 21.08 -1.57 11.17
CA ASP A 428 22.17 -2.42 11.62
C ASP A 428 23.12 -2.77 10.48
N ASN A 429 24.28 -2.10 10.46
CA ASN A 429 25.38 -2.41 9.55
C ASN A 429 26.71 -2.20 10.26
N PRO A 430 27.42 -3.28 10.64
CA PRO A 430 28.68 -3.17 11.37
C PRO A 430 29.77 -2.35 10.65
N ALA A 431 29.81 -2.39 9.32
CA ALA A 431 30.79 -1.64 8.54
C ALA A 431 30.51 -0.13 8.51
N LEU A 432 29.27 0.28 8.75
CA LEU A 432 28.82 1.68 8.77
C LEU A 432 28.44 2.16 10.17
N ALA A 433 28.61 1.33 11.22
CA ALA A 433 28.12 1.59 12.56
C ALA A 433 28.58 2.95 13.12
N GLU A 434 29.85 3.34 12.94
CA GLU A 434 30.37 4.64 13.41
C GLU A 434 29.67 5.82 12.71
N GLN A 435 29.40 5.70 11.41
CA GLN A 435 28.70 6.74 10.64
C GLN A 435 27.21 6.82 11.02
N LEU A 436 26.57 5.67 11.19
CA LEU A 436 25.15 5.57 11.54
C LEU A 436 24.85 5.98 12.98
N ALA A 437 25.78 5.76 13.91
CA ALA A 437 25.62 6.10 15.32
C ALA A 437 25.30 7.61 15.55
N ALA A 438 25.80 8.48 14.67
CA ALA A 438 25.48 9.91 14.72
C ALA A 438 24.00 10.22 14.48
N GLY A 439 23.28 9.32 13.79
CA GLY A 439 21.85 9.43 13.48
C GLY A 439 20.93 8.66 14.43
N GLY A 440 21.43 8.14 15.57
CA GLY A 440 20.64 7.42 16.58
C GLY A 440 20.95 5.91 16.67
N PRO A 441 20.15 5.15 17.42
CA PRO A 441 20.25 3.70 17.56
C PRO A 441 20.34 2.94 16.25
N LEU A 442 20.96 1.76 16.28
CA LEU A 442 21.15 0.90 15.09
C LEU A 442 20.08 -0.18 14.97
N ALA A 443 19.71 -0.83 16.08
CA ALA A 443 18.63 -1.79 16.10
C ALA A 443 17.29 -1.06 15.97
N VAL A 444 16.81 -0.90 14.74
CA VAL A 444 15.54 -0.24 14.41
C VAL A 444 14.67 -1.23 13.67
N HIS A 445 13.55 -1.58 14.29
CA HIS A 445 12.48 -2.38 13.72
C HIS A 445 11.27 -1.47 13.51
N GLY A 446 10.90 -1.22 12.27
CA GLY A 446 9.87 -0.23 12.02
C GLY A 446 9.79 0.18 10.57
N VAL A 447 9.92 1.47 10.29
CA VAL A 447 9.59 2.02 9.00
C VAL A 447 10.76 2.80 8.40
N GLN A 448 11.01 2.56 7.12
CA GLN A 448 11.90 3.37 6.28
C GLN A 448 11.10 4.23 5.32
N ILE A 449 11.36 5.53 5.31
CA ILE A 449 10.71 6.53 4.45
C ILE A 449 11.73 7.02 3.43
N THR A 450 11.41 6.87 2.12
CA THR A 450 12.36 7.14 1.04
C THR A 450 11.63 7.77 -0.15
N SER A 451 12.28 8.68 -0.91
CA SER A 451 11.69 9.16 -2.18
C SER A 451 11.45 8.01 -3.16
N THR A 452 10.30 8.01 -3.82
CA THR A 452 9.98 7.02 -4.86
C THR A 452 10.95 7.04 -6.05
N SER A 453 11.71 8.12 -6.22
CA SER A 453 12.73 8.20 -7.27
C SER A 453 14.04 7.48 -6.94
N LEU A 454 14.27 7.10 -5.67
CA LEU A 454 15.54 6.52 -5.21
C LEU A 454 15.49 4.98 -5.18
N VAL A 455 15.58 4.38 -6.36
CA VAL A 455 15.72 2.92 -6.54
C VAL A 455 17.18 2.50 -6.53
N LYS A 456 17.48 1.20 -6.34
CA LYS A 456 18.84 0.66 -6.48
C LYS A 456 19.37 0.93 -7.91
N PRO A 457 20.67 1.19 -8.08
CA PRO A 457 21.71 1.32 -7.05
C PRO A 457 21.83 2.74 -6.45
N ALA A 458 20.99 3.70 -6.83
CA ALA A 458 21.17 5.12 -6.49
C ALA A 458 21.06 5.40 -4.98
N ASN A 459 20.31 4.59 -4.22
CA ASN A 459 20.17 4.69 -2.77
C ASN A 459 20.76 3.48 -2.04
N VAL A 460 21.97 3.06 -2.41
CA VAL A 460 22.73 1.99 -1.74
C VAL A 460 24.10 2.53 -1.32
N PRO A 461 24.39 2.61 0.00
CA PRO A 461 23.51 2.39 1.16
C PRO A 461 22.40 3.45 1.29
N PRO A 462 21.28 3.15 2.00
CA PRO A 462 20.08 3.99 1.98
C PRO A 462 20.16 5.24 2.86
N PHE A 463 21.21 6.04 2.72
CA PHE A 463 21.32 7.32 3.42
C PHE A 463 20.27 8.35 3.00
N GLY A 464 19.68 8.22 1.82
CA GLY A 464 18.56 9.05 1.36
C GLY A 464 17.22 8.70 1.99
N SER A 465 17.23 8.19 3.23
CA SER A 465 16.04 7.73 3.95
C SER A 465 15.97 8.29 5.36
N TRP A 466 14.75 8.39 5.90
CA TRP A 466 14.47 8.50 7.33
C TRP A 466 14.02 7.15 7.86
N PHE A 467 14.18 6.93 9.15
CA PHE A 467 13.76 5.73 9.85
C PHE A 467 12.92 6.09 11.07
N VAL A 468 11.84 5.33 11.30
CA VAL A 468 10.96 5.45 12.47
C VAL A 468 10.88 4.08 13.11
N ASP A 469 11.17 3.99 14.39
CA ASP A 469 11.07 2.76 15.13
C ASP A 469 9.61 2.49 15.53
N PHE A 470 9.20 1.20 15.54
CA PHE A 470 7.82 0.82 15.79
C PHE A 470 7.44 1.02 17.25
N ASP A 471 8.26 0.58 18.19
CA ASP A 471 7.89 0.53 19.61
C ASP A 471 8.78 1.35 20.56
N GLY A 472 9.87 1.92 20.05
CA GLY A 472 10.84 2.67 20.85
C GLY A 472 11.81 1.77 21.63
N PHE A 473 11.86 0.49 21.34
CA PHE A 473 12.72 -0.49 22.00
C PHE A 473 13.92 -0.80 21.13
N TYR A 474 15.07 -0.21 21.42
CA TYR A 474 16.28 -0.31 20.60
C TYR A 474 17.24 -1.41 21.04
N GLU A 475 16.91 -2.17 22.08
CA GLU A 475 17.75 -3.22 22.65
C GLU A 475 17.17 -4.63 22.43
N ASP A 476 16.25 -4.78 21.49
CA ASP A 476 15.64 -6.05 21.12
C ASP A 476 16.18 -6.53 19.75
N PRO A 477 17.46 -6.96 19.70
CA PRO A 477 18.13 -7.29 18.44
C PRO A 477 17.70 -8.63 17.86
N GLU A 478 16.94 -9.42 18.62
CA GLU A 478 16.70 -10.83 18.30
C GLU A 478 15.32 -11.09 17.71
N VAL A 479 14.37 -10.17 17.85
CA VAL A 479 13.01 -10.36 17.31
C VAL A 479 12.98 -9.97 15.84
N GLU A 480 12.92 -10.97 14.98
CA GLU A 480 12.77 -10.78 13.53
C GLU A 480 11.32 -11.02 13.10
N GLY A 481 10.81 -10.19 12.18
CA GLY A 481 9.45 -10.29 11.66
C GLY A 481 8.38 -9.74 12.60
N HIS A 482 8.71 -8.90 13.58
CA HIS A 482 7.70 -8.37 14.50
C HIS A 482 7.00 -7.12 13.99
N VAL A 483 7.50 -6.45 12.95
CA VAL A 483 6.81 -5.35 12.28
C VAL A 483 5.90 -5.91 11.20
N GLY A 484 4.74 -5.31 11.02
CA GLY A 484 3.73 -5.74 10.07
C GLY A 484 3.57 -4.79 8.89
N ASP A 485 2.34 -4.39 8.67
CA ASP A 485 1.89 -3.55 7.56
C ASP A 485 1.95 -2.05 7.89
N VAL A 486 1.83 -1.19 6.85
CA VAL A 486 1.81 0.26 6.98
C VAL A 486 0.83 0.90 6.00
N GLU A 487 0.00 1.81 6.51
CA GLU A 487 -0.95 2.57 5.72
C GLU A 487 -0.87 4.08 6.00
N ILE A 488 -1.05 4.89 4.98
CA ILE A 488 -0.96 6.36 5.05
C ILE A 488 -2.30 7.00 4.65
N TRP A 489 -2.84 7.87 5.50
CA TRP A 489 -3.98 8.67 5.12
C TRP A 489 -3.59 9.82 4.17
N ARG A 490 -3.97 9.74 2.89
CA ARG A 490 -3.65 10.73 1.85
C ARG A 490 -4.89 11.27 1.15
N PRO A 491 -5.60 12.26 1.67
CA PRO A 491 -6.77 12.83 1.00
C PRO A 491 -6.47 13.54 -0.33
N CYS A 492 -5.21 13.70 -0.71
CA CYS A 492 -4.82 14.25 -2.00
C CYS A 492 -5.17 13.35 -3.19
N GLU A 493 -5.31 12.07 -3.00
CA GLU A 493 -5.71 11.12 -4.05
C GLU A 493 -7.09 11.44 -4.66
N GLY A 494 -7.97 12.10 -3.90
CA GLY A 494 -9.26 12.58 -4.39
C GLY A 494 -9.21 13.94 -5.10
N ARG A 495 -8.07 14.64 -5.12
CA ARG A 495 -7.91 15.92 -5.84
C ARG A 495 -7.30 15.77 -7.23
N ALA A 496 -6.60 14.69 -7.48
CA ALA A 496 -6.21 14.30 -8.82
C ALA A 496 -7.43 13.73 -9.53
N GLY A 497 -8.34 14.59 -10.00
CA GLY A 497 -9.53 14.22 -10.77
C GLY A 497 -9.22 13.57 -12.11
N TYR A 498 -8.26 12.65 -12.16
CA TYR A 498 -7.79 11.98 -13.36
C TYR A 498 -8.01 10.47 -13.38
N TYR A 499 -8.21 9.82 -12.20
CA TYR A 499 -8.40 8.37 -12.14
C TYR A 499 -9.75 7.90 -11.58
N GLU A 500 -10.53 8.76 -10.95
CA GLU A 500 -11.87 8.40 -10.48
C GLU A 500 -12.92 8.22 -11.60
N GLN A 501 -12.55 8.49 -12.85
CA GLN A 501 -13.39 8.26 -14.02
C GLN A 501 -12.75 7.31 -15.04
N ILE A 502 -12.16 6.20 -14.55
CA ILE A 502 -12.01 5.07 -15.47
C ILE A 502 -13.42 4.53 -15.71
N PRO A 503 -13.95 4.64 -16.94
CA PRO A 503 -15.27 4.08 -17.22
C PRO A 503 -15.25 2.58 -16.90
N TYR A 504 -16.33 2.06 -16.35
CA TYR A 504 -16.47 0.63 -16.12
C TYR A 504 -16.24 -0.15 -17.42
N PRO A 505 -15.72 -1.41 -17.36
CA PRO A 505 -15.60 -2.25 -18.54
C PRO A 505 -16.91 -2.26 -19.34
N GLY A 506 -16.86 -1.77 -20.57
CA GLY A 506 -18.03 -1.58 -21.44
C GLY A 506 -18.38 -0.15 -21.81
N ASP A 507 -17.78 0.88 -21.18
CA ASP A 507 -17.98 2.30 -21.50
C ASP A 507 -16.81 2.94 -22.28
N TYR A 508 -15.80 2.16 -22.68
CA TYR A 508 -14.64 2.68 -23.42
C TYR A 508 -14.93 2.97 -24.87
N PRO A 509 -14.92 4.23 -25.30
CA PRO A 509 -14.66 4.56 -26.68
C PRO A 509 -13.14 4.77 -26.87
N THR A 510 -12.46 3.81 -27.50
CA THR A 510 -11.06 3.86 -27.93
C THR A 510 -9.98 3.75 -26.85
N PRO A 511 -8.86 3.06 -27.14
CA PRO A 511 -7.79 2.84 -26.18
C PRO A 511 -7.20 4.17 -25.73
N LEU A 512 -7.32 4.45 -24.42
CA LEU A 512 -6.60 5.53 -23.79
C LEU A 512 -5.13 5.12 -23.69
N TRP A 513 -4.23 5.95 -24.18
CA TRP A 513 -2.80 5.82 -23.95
C TRP A 513 -2.50 5.89 -22.45
N PRO A 514 -1.44 5.20 -21.99
CA PRO A 514 -1.03 5.34 -20.59
C PRO A 514 -0.88 6.81 -20.25
N PRO A 515 -1.16 7.22 -19.02
CA PRO A 515 -0.89 8.57 -18.56
C PRO A 515 0.57 8.91 -18.85
N ASP A 516 0.77 10.08 -19.49
CA ASP A 516 2.10 10.55 -19.85
C ASP A 516 2.79 11.04 -18.60
N PHE A 517 3.72 10.25 -18.11
CA PHE A 517 4.60 10.68 -17.05
C PHE A 517 5.97 11.03 -17.62
N PRO A 518 6.52 12.16 -17.20
CA PRO A 518 7.95 12.29 -17.31
C PRO A 518 8.57 11.08 -16.59
N PRO A 519 9.61 10.49 -17.15
CA PRO A 519 10.34 9.43 -16.49
C PRO A 519 10.73 9.89 -15.07
N PRO A 520 10.85 8.97 -14.09
CA PRO A 520 11.15 9.31 -12.70
C PRO A 520 12.30 10.29 -12.61
N GLY A 521 12.12 11.31 -11.80
CA GLY A 521 12.92 12.52 -11.75
C GLY A 521 14.41 12.27 -11.75
N ASN A 522 15.09 12.97 -12.64
CA ASN A 522 16.49 13.12 -13.04
C ASN A 522 16.85 12.63 -14.45
N ILE A 523 15.91 12.07 -15.22
CA ILE A 523 16.13 12.00 -16.65
C ILE A 523 15.62 13.34 -17.20
N PRO A 524 16.45 14.16 -17.82
CA PRO A 524 15.98 15.38 -18.48
C PRO A 524 14.88 15.01 -19.46
N PRO A 525 13.85 15.83 -19.62
CA PRO A 525 12.76 15.54 -20.56
C PRO A 525 13.39 15.22 -21.91
N CYS A 526 13.04 14.08 -22.47
CA CYS A 526 13.60 13.61 -23.73
C CYS A 526 13.21 14.51 -24.92
N LEU A 527 12.13 15.27 -24.74
CA LEU A 527 11.61 16.24 -25.70
C LEU A 527 11.27 17.54 -24.96
N ASP A 528 11.67 18.66 -25.51
CA ASP A 528 11.33 20.00 -25.03
C ASP A 528 10.47 20.70 -26.10
N VAL A 529 9.36 21.32 -25.71
CA VAL A 529 8.54 22.14 -26.60
C VAL A 529 8.97 23.59 -26.43
N GLU A 530 9.76 24.08 -27.36
CA GLU A 530 10.38 25.41 -27.30
C GLU A 530 9.40 26.54 -27.59
N ALA A 531 8.43 26.30 -28.49
CA ALA A 531 7.41 27.27 -28.87
C ALA A 531 6.14 26.60 -29.37
N VAL A 532 5.01 27.29 -29.23
CA VAL A 532 3.71 26.95 -29.82
C VAL A 532 3.17 28.16 -30.53
N GLU A 533 2.87 28.01 -31.81
CA GLU A 533 2.23 29.05 -32.63
C GLU A 533 0.83 28.60 -33.03
N TYR A 534 -0.15 29.47 -32.86
CA TYR A 534 -1.57 29.18 -33.15
C TYR A 534 -2.06 29.85 -34.41
N PHE A 535 -2.84 29.12 -35.21
CA PHE A 535 -3.44 29.59 -36.44
C PHE A 535 -4.92 29.27 -36.47
N CYS A 536 -5.72 30.20 -36.96
CA CYS A 536 -7.09 29.93 -37.38
C CYS A 536 -7.13 29.50 -38.82
N THR A 537 -7.63 28.31 -39.09
CA THR A 537 -7.83 27.78 -40.45
C THR A 537 -9.33 27.55 -40.71
N PRO A 538 -9.74 27.32 -41.97
CA PRO A 538 -11.14 26.91 -42.24
C PRO A 538 -11.56 25.61 -41.55
N ALA A 539 -10.62 24.82 -41.05
CA ALA A 539 -10.86 23.57 -40.29
C ALA A 539 -10.94 23.77 -38.76
N GLY A 540 -10.67 24.99 -38.29
CA GLY A 540 -10.67 25.31 -36.85
C GLY A 540 -9.31 25.83 -36.37
N LEU A 541 -9.02 25.64 -35.10
CA LEU A 541 -7.74 26.00 -34.46
C LEU A 541 -6.66 24.99 -34.84
N GLU A 542 -5.53 25.47 -35.33
CA GLU A 542 -4.30 24.67 -35.48
C GLU A 542 -3.17 25.24 -34.63
N ALA A 543 -2.29 24.37 -34.17
CA ALA A 543 -1.10 24.71 -33.38
C ALA A 543 0.16 24.07 -33.99
N ASP A 544 1.17 24.88 -34.25
CA ASP A 544 2.51 24.44 -34.63
C ASP A 544 3.38 24.29 -33.39
N LEU A 545 3.82 23.06 -33.12
CA LEU A 545 4.67 22.70 -31.99
C LEU A 545 6.13 22.63 -32.46
N TYR A 546 6.97 23.51 -31.95
CA TYR A 546 8.42 23.49 -32.17
C TYR A 546 9.06 22.69 -31.08
N VAL A 547 9.61 21.52 -31.42
CA VAL A 547 10.14 20.57 -30.45
C VAL A 547 11.65 20.39 -30.62
N ARG A 548 12.34 20.25 -29.48
CA ARG A 548 13.76 19.93 -29.44
C ARG A 548 13.96 18.54 -28.84
N ASP A 549 14.70 17.71 -29.55
CA ASP A 549 15.15 16.40 -29.09
C ASP A 549 16.27 16.57 -28.03
N VAL A 550 15.90 16.50 -26.75
CA VAL A 550 16.84 16.69 -25.65
C VAL A 550 17.61 15.40 -25.36
N ALA A 551 16.99 14.25 -25.59
CA ALA A 551 17.61 12.96 -25.34
C ALA A 551 18.50 12.48 -26.51
N GLY A 552 18.45 13.17 -27.67
CA GLY A 552 19.25 12.78 -28.83
C GLY A 552 18.81 11.46 -29.48
N ILE A 553 17.52 11.13 -29.39
CA ILE A 553 16.97 9.90 -29.99
C ILE A 553 16.93 9.96 -31.51
N GLY A 554 17.16 11.16 -32.08
CA GLY A 554 17.09 11.39 -33.53
C GLY A 554 15.69 11.20 -34.08
N GLY A 555 14.67 11.55 -33.29
CA GLY A 555 13.27 11.42 -33.66
C GLY A 555 12.88 12.36 -34.79
N ASP A 556 12.03 11.88 -35.68
CA ASP A 556 11.50 12.59 -36.85
C ASP A 556 9.97 12.49 -36.98
N SER A 557 9.35 11.82 -36.04
CA SER A 557 7.93 11.50 -36.04
C SER A 557 7.30 11.68 -34.66
N VAL A 558 6.02 12.06 -34.65
CA VAL A 558 5.22 12.22 -33.45
C VAL A 558 3.87 11.53 -33.60
N LYS A 559 3.41 10.87 -32.55
CA LYS A 559 1.99 10.56 -32.34
C LYS A 559 1.45 11.55 -31.33
N ALA A 560 0.27 12.14 -31.63
CA ALA A 560 -0.39 13.09 -30.76
C ALA A 560 -1.79 12.61 -30.40
N ASP A 561 -2.21 12.82 -29.16
CA ASP A 561 -3.57 12.54 -28.71
C ASP A 561 -4.05 13.60 -27.72
N SER A 562 -5.37 13.73 -27.59
CA SER A 562 -5.95 14.63 -26.60
C SER A 562 -5.99 13.98 -25.23
N ARG A 563 -5.55 14.73 -24.22
CA ARG A 563 -5.69 14.39 -22.80
C ARG A 563 -6.79 15.22 -22.13
N THR A 564 -7.47 16.07 -22.87
CA THR A 564 -8.61 16.86 -22.39
C THR A 564 -9.91 16.22 -22.88
N PRO A 565 -10.83 15.82 -21.99
CA PRO A 565 -12.11 15.21 -22.38
C PRO A 565 -12.90 16.09 -23.35
N GLY A 566 -13.47 15.48 -24.39
CA GLY A 566 -14.28 16.17 -25.39
C GLY A 566 -13.50 16.96 -26.44
N VAL A 567 -12.17 17.02 -26.34
CA VAL A 567 -11.29 17.68 -27.30
C VAL A 567 -10.69 16.66 -28.26
N GLY A 568 -10.76 16.92 -29.55
CA GLY A 568 -10.13 16.10 -30.58
C GLY A 568 -8.82 16.71 -31.08
N ILE A 569 -7.85 15.84 -31.40
CA ILE A 569 -6.55 16.21 -31.99
C ILE A 569 -6.40 15.52 -33.36
N SER A 570 -5.89 16.24 -34.34
CA SER A 570 -5.66 15.74 -35.71
C SER A 570 -4.46 16.45 -36.38
N PRO A 571 -3.61 15.72 -37.13
CA PRO A 571 -3.56 14.27 -37.30
C PRO A 571 -2.97 13.57 -36.07
N LEU A 572 -3.37 12.34 -35.85
CA LEU A 572 -2.86 11.54 -34.73
C LEU A 572 -1.40 11.08 -34.88
N GLN A 573 -0.85 11.19 -36.10
CA GLN A 573 0.54 10.82 -36.39
C GLN A 573 1.10 11.70 -37.52
N GLN A 574 2.32 12.19 -37.30
CA GLN A 574 3.04 12.98 -38.30
C GLN A 574 4.52 12.59 -38.33
N SER A 575 5.12 12.68 -39.52
CA SER A 575 6.57 12.61 -39.73
C SER A 575 7.03 13.89 -40.41
N LYS A 576 8.10 14.49 -39.93
CA LYS A 576 8.60 15.76 -40.45
C LYS A 576 10.14 15.80 -40.54
N PRO A 577 10.69 16.62 -41.45
CA PRO A 577 12.12 16.91 -41.47
C PRO A 577 12.59 17.55 -40.15
N ALA A 578 13.85 17.31 -39.79
CA ALA A 578 14.46 17.93 -38.62
C ALA A 578 14.32 19.46 -38.64
N GLY A 579 13.87 20.06 -37.55
CA GLY A 579 13.68 21.49 -37.36
C GLY A 579 12.36 22.06 -37.89
N ALA A 580 11.46 21.25 -38.48
CA ALA A 580 10.12 21.66 -38.81
C ALA A 580 9.17 21.48 -37.61
N PRO A 581 8.14 22.35 -37.43
CA PRO A 581 7.14 22.15 -36.39
C PRO A 581 6.23 20.94 -36.68
N PHE A 582 5.60 20.38 -35.66
CA PHE A 582 4.48 19.46 -35.79
C PHE A 582 3.19 20.23 -35.67
N THR A 583 2.35 20.18 -36.75
CA THR A 583 1.08 20.91 -36.80
C THR A 583 -0.05 19.99 -36.33
N ILE A 584 -0.81 20.42 -35.33
CA ILE A 584 -1.98 19.70 -34.83
C ILE A 584 -3.23 20.60 -34.92
N GLY A 585 -4.34 20.04 -35.37
CA GLY A 585 -5.67 20.67 -35.29
C GLY A 585 -6.32 20.31 -33.94
N VAL A 586 -6.95 21.30 -33.31
CA VAL A 586 -7.62 21.17 -32.01
C VAL A 586 -9.10 21.47 -32.17
N THR A 587 -9.97 20.53 -31.84
CA THR A 587 -11.43 20.68 -31.99
C THR A 587 -12.14 20.37 -30.66
N GLY A 588 -13.34 20.93 -30.46
CA GLY A 588 -14.14 20.66 -29.24
C GLY A 588 -13.67 21.40 -27.98
N HIS A 589 -12.81 22.40 -28.10
CA HIS A 589 -12.36 23.27 -27.02
C HIS A 589 -13.17 24.57 -26.94
N PHE A 590 -13.15 25.24 -25.77
CA PHE A 590 -13.62 26.62 -25.65
C PHE A 590 -12.44 27.60 -25.75
N PRO A 591 -12.62 28.81 -26.30
CA PRO A 591 -11.56 29.83 -26.34
C PRO A 591 -11.04 30.14 -24.92
N GLY A 592 -9.73 30.07 -24.74
CA GLY A 592 -9.05 30.31 -23.46
C GLY A 592 -8.87 29.07 -22.57
N ASP A 593 -9.35 27.91 -23.01
CA ASP A 593 -9.12 26.66 -22.28
C ASP A 593 -7.65 26.22 -22.38
N THR A 594 -7.21 25.47 -21.37
CA THR A 594 -5.96 24.73 -21.46
C THR A 594 -6.26 23.31 -21.95
N VAL A 595 -5.76 22.97 -23.14
CA VAL A 595 -5.86 21.65 -23.72
C VAL A 595 -4.56 20.89 -23.51
N ASN A 596 -4.62 19.76 -22.82
CA ASN A 596 -3.46 18.90 -22.64
C ASN A 596 -3.32 17.94 -23.81
N VAL A 597 -2.17 17.95 -24.47
CA VAL A 597 -1.84 17.11 -25.63
C VAL A 597 -0.71 16.17 -25.28
N GLY A 598 -0.96 14.87 -25.35
CA GLY A 598 0.06 13.84 -25.25
C GLY A 598 0.85 13.73 -26.57
N LEU A 599 2.17 13.75 -26.49
CA LEU A 599 3.06 13.55 -27.61
C LEU A 599 3.96 12.35 -27.36
N CYS A 600 4.04 11.44 -28.35
CA CYS A 600 5.01 10.37 -28.39
C CYS A 600 5.97 10.66 -29.56
N PHE A 601 7.20 11.07 -29.25
CA PHE A 601 8.22 11.42 -30.23
C PHE A 601 9.16 10.24 -30.46
N TYR A 602 9.37 9.85 -31.72
CA TYR A 602 10.09 8.64 -32.07
C TYR A 602 10.76 8.76 -33.44
N LYS A 603 11.60 7.78 -33.77
CA LYS A 603 12.23 7.66 -35.08
C LYS A 603 11.42 6.72 -35.97
N GLN A 604 10.89 7.22 -37.09
CA GLN A 604 10.04 6.44 -37.99
C GLN A 604 10.73 5.18 -38.52
N SER A 605 12.03 5.26 -38.80
CA SER A 605 12.79 4.10 -39.26
C SER A 605 12.89 2.96 -38.26
N ASP A 606 12.65 3.21 -36.98
CA ASP A 606 12.62 2.18 -35.95
C ASP A 606 11.21 1.58 -35.84
N ALA A 607 10.17 2.40 -35.97
CA ALA A 607 8.80 1.93 -36.05
C ALA A 607 8.56 1.03 -37.28
N ASP A 608 9.16 1.35 -38.42
CA ASP A 608 9.04 0.58 -39.67
C ASP A 608 9.65 -0.83 -39.62
N LYS A 609 10.52 -1.10 -38.64
CA LYS A 609 11.13 -2.44 -38.46
C LYS A 609 10.18 -3.44 -37.81
N GLY A 610 9.05 -2.99 -37.30
CA GLY A 610 8.12 -3.80 -36.53
C GLY A 610 8.64 -4.16 -35.14
N GLY A 611 7.75 -4.34 -34.18
CA GLY A 611 8.10 -4.58 -32.78
C GLY A 611 8.17 -3.29 -31.96
N TYR A 612 8.67 -3.41 -30.73
CA TYR A 612 8.82 -2.27 -29.81
C TYR A 612 9.87 -1.28 -30.34
N TYR A 613 9.52 0.01 -30.37
CA TYR A 613 10.45 1.11 -30.67
C TYR A 613 10.38 2.16 -29.55
N PRO A 614 11.52 2.75 -29.16
CA PRO A 614 11.55 3.75 -28.12
C PRO A 614 10.75 4.99 -28.52
N CYS A 615 9.87 5.44 -27.66
CA CYS A 615 9.05 6.62 -27.83
C CYS A 615 9.23 7.55 -26.63
N CYS A 616 9.66 8.78 -26.90
CA CYS A 616 9.69 9.83 -25.89
C CYS A 616 8.29 10.40 -25.69
N LYS A 617 7.73 10.24 -24.50
CA LYS A 617 6.38 10.71 -24.17
C LYS A 617 6.44 11.98 -23.33
N VAL A 618 5.71 13.01 -23.74
CA VAL A 618 5.52 14.25 -22.98
C VAL A 618 4.06 14.71 -23.07
N VAL A 619 3.58 15.43 -22.07
CA VAL A 619 2.30 16.15 -22.13
C VAL A 619 2.57 17.64 -22.24
N VAL A 620 1.98 18.25 -23.23
CA VAL A 620 2.09 19.68 -23.52
C VAL A 620 0.77 20.36 -23.20
N PRO A 621 0.73 21.26 -22.22
CA PRO A 621 -0.43 22.11 -22.00
C PRO A 621 -0.46 23.21 -23.05
N LEU A 622 -1.49 23.20 -23.91
CA LEU A 622 -1.75 24.22 -24.89
C LEU A 622 -2.78 25.22 -24.35
N ALA A 623 -2.35 26.44 -24.06
CA ALA A 623 -3.26 27.52 -23.71
C ALA A 623 -3.90 28.05 -25.02
N THR A 624 -5.14 27.65 -25.29
CA THR A 624 -5.83 28.09 -26.53
C THR A 624 -6.10 29.59 -26.50
N PRO A 625 -6.07 30.25 -27.70
CA PRO A 625 -6.36 31.68 -27.78
C PRO A 625 -7.74 32.02 -27.23
N GLN A 626 -7.88 33.24 -26.71
CA GLN A 626 -9.17 33.78 -26.21
C GLN A 626 -10.19 34.06 -27.35
N VAL A 627 -9.80 33.88 -28.58
CA VAL A 627 -10.61 34.17 -29.76
C VAL A 627 -11.06 32.87 -30.42
N SER A 628 -12.36 32.74 -30.68
CA SER A 628 -12.89 31.62 -31.45
C SER A 628 -12.37 31.66 -32.87
N CYS A 629 -11.92 30.52 -33.39
CA CYS A 629 -11.57 30.32 -34.80
C CYS A 629 -12.77 29.87 -35.64
N GLU A 630 -14.00 29.97 -35.15
CA GLU A 630 -15.19 29.73 -35.98
C GLU A 630 -15.39 30.86 -37.00
N PRO A 631 -15.75 30.55 -38.27
CA PRO A 631 -15.93 31.52 -39.33
C PRO A 631 -17.12 32.44 -39.13
#